data_3ddd8ad7305e142fb286800dac014e14
#
_entry.id   3ddd8ad7305e142fb286800dac014e14
#
_cell.length_a   1.000
_cell.length_b   1.000
_cell.length_c   1.000
_cell.angle_alpha   90.00
_cell.angle_beta   90.00
_cell.angle_gamma   90.00
#
_symmetry.space_group_name_H-M   'P 1'
#
loop_
_entity.id
_entity.type
_entity.pdbx_description
1 polymer ?
#
loop_
_entity_poly.entity_id
_entity_poly.type
_entity_poly.pdbx_seq_one_letter_code
_entity_poly.pdbx_strand_id
1 'polypeptide(L)'
;MTAEKKPNNTKSSAKSKTSNNKKSKKISKGNFGYFKSEKKRRLIITAILFAVPLFIFFTSWIYFKTRMTVWTVVAVVGCLPACKSMVSLIMILKCRPMDAGLYQKIREHQGSLDMAYELYMTFYEKSAYIDAVAVCGNTVAAYSSDPKIDASFMETNSQKIIRKNGYKATVKIFTDLRPFLERLDSMNDHKES
;
A
#
# COMPACT_ATOMS: atom_id res chain seq x y z
N MET A 1 32.76 -36.21 56.17
CA MET A 1 33.16 -37.15 55.11
C MET A 1 32.35 -36.79 53.88
N THR A 2 32.90 -35.87 53.13
CA THR A 2 33.64 -36.03 51.87
C THR A 2 32.87 -36.79 50.79
N ALA A 3 32.41 -36.10 49.74
CA ALA A 3 32.89 -36.32 48.40
C ALA A 3 32.28 -35.34 47.41
N GLU A 4 33.13 -34.50 47.03
CA GLU A 4 33.17 -33.63 45.86
C GLU A 4 33.05 -34.45 44.55
N LYS A 5 32.20 -33.95 43.59
CA LYS A 5 32.35 -34.41 42.23
C LYS A 5 32.12 -33.27 41.23
N LYS A 6 33.18 -32.82 40.64
CA LYS A 6 33.42 -31.79 39.65
C LYS A 6 32.72 -32.08 38.30
N PRO A 7 32.42 -31.06 37.53
CA PRO A 7 31.62 -31.13 36.31
C PRO A 7 32.45 -31.53 35.07
N ASN A 8 31.80 -32.21 34.15
CA ASN A 8 32.38 -32.54 32.85
C ASN A 8 31.90 -31.59 31.80
N ASN A 9 32.80 -30.88 31.19
CA ASN A 9 32.68 -29.85 30.21
C ASN A 9 32.68 -30.54 28.80
N THR A 10 31.50 -30.56 28.13
CA THR A 10 31.45 -30.99 26.77
C THR A 10 31.01 -29.85 25.90
N LYS A 11 31.97 -29.19 25.22
CA LYS A 11 31.77 -28.22 24.16
C LYS A 11 31.14 -28.93 22.96
N SER A 12 29.87 -28.65 22.70
CA SER A 12 29.24 -28.92 21.44
C SER A 12 29.10 -27.63 20.63
N SER A 13 29.96 -27.51 19.64
CA SER A 13 29.97 -26.44 18.65
C SER A 13 28.75 -26.59 17.73
N ALA A 14 27.67 -25.93 18.03
CA ALA A 14 26.53 -25.81 17.12
C ALA A 14 26.71 -24.54 16.27
N LYS A 15 27.12 -24.72 15.04
CA LYS A 15 27.16 -23.75 13.96
C LYS A 15 25.75 -23.20 13.72
N SER A 16 25.40 -22.06 14.31
CA SER A 16 24.17 -21.36 13.99
C SER A 16 24.28 -20.78 12.57
N LYS A 17 23.58 -21.42 11.62
CA LYS A 17 23.29 -20.83 10.33
C LYS A 17 22.35 -19.66 10.59
N THR A 18 22.90 -18.45 10.58
CA THR A 18 22.12 -17.23 10.58
C THR A 18 21.35 -17.15 9.26
N SER A 19 20.15 -17.67 9.25
CA SER A 19 19.17 -17.42 8.22
C SER A 19 18.75 -15.95 8.33
N ASN A 20 19.34 -15.09 7.53
CA ASN A 20 18.93 -13.72 7.33
C ASN A 20 17.55 -13.67 6.65
N ASN A 21 16.53 -14.09 7.37
CA ASN A 21 15.15 -13.90 6.96
C ASN A 21 14.76 -12.43 7.28
N LYS A 22 15.18 -11.53 6.39
CA LYS A 22 14.74 -10.13 6.37
C LYS A 22 13.24 -10.12 6.03
N LYS A 23 12.39 -10.47 7.01
CA LYS A 23 10.96 -10.20 6.93
C LYS A 23 10.81 -8.69 6.72
N SER A 24 10.57 -8.27 5.48
CA SER A 24 10.23 -6.90 5.16
C SER A 24 8.96 -6.56 5.96
N LYS A 25 9.11 -5.65 6.91
CA LYS A 25 8.03 -5.19 7.79
C LYS A 25 6.93 -4.66 6.88
N LYS A 26 5.79 -5.38 6.83
CA LYS A 26 4.65 -5.02 6.00
C LYS A 26 4.10 -3.68 6.50
N ILE A 27 4.31 -2.63 5.72
CA ILE A 27 3.77 -1.30 6.02
C ILE A 27 2.25 -1.39 5.84
N SER A 28 1.50 -1.00 6.87
CA SER A 28 0.03 -1.01 6.82
C SER A 28 -0.50 0.06 5.87
N LYS A 29 -1.71 -0.13 5.35
CA LYS A 29 -2.42 0.89 4.54
C LYS A 29 -2.60 2.16 5.37
N GLY A 30 -2.43 3.32 4.74
CA GLY A 30 -2.54 4.62 5.40
C GLY A 30 -1.24 5.13 6.03
N ASN A 31 -0.13 4.37 5.99
CA ASN A 31 1.16 4.84 6.44
C ASN A 31 2.03 5.31 5.27
N PHE A 32 2.90 6.28 5.54
CA PHE A 32 3.87 6.79 4.57
C PHE A 32 4.78 5.69 4.01
N GLY A 33 5.00 5.71 2.70
CA GLY A 33 5.83 4.73 2.00
C GLY A 33 5.14 3.40 1.66
N TYR A 34 3.84 3.28 1.91
CA TYR A 34 3.05 2.10 1.56
C TYR A 34 3.14 1.78 0.07
N PHE A 35 2.93 2.75 -0.82
CA PHE A 35 2.97 2.53 -2.27
C PHE A 35 4.36 2.12 -2.76
N LYS A 36 5.44 2.66 -2.22
CA LYS A 36 6.81 2.30 -2.61
C LYS A 36 7.12 0.83 -2.27
N SER A 37 6.68 0.37 -1.12
CA SER A 37 6.84 -1.02 -0.68
C SER A 37 5.96 -1.99 -1.49
N GLU A 38 4.70 -1.64 -1.70
CA GLU A 38 3.75 -2.47 -2.46
C GLU A 38 4.09 -2.56 -3.95
N LYS A 39 4.64 -1.50 -4.57
CA LYS A 39 5.10 -1.53 -5.97
C LYS A 39 6.11 -2.66 -6.21
N LYS A 40 7.15 -2.73 -5.40
CA LYS A 40 8.18 -3.78 -5.51
C LYS A 40 7.58 -5.18 -5.30
N ARG A 41 6.78 -5.35 -4.26
CA ARG A 41 6.18 -6.63 -3.93
C ARG A 41 5.25 -7.12 -5.02
N ARG A 42 4.35 -6.28 -5.52
CA ARG A 42 3.40 -6.64 -6.58
C ARG A 42 4.10 -6.91 -7.91
N LEU A 43 5.14 -6.15 -8.23
CA LEU A 43 5.96 -6.41 -9.43
C LEU A 43 6.58 -7.81 -9.38
N ILE A 44 7.17 -8.21 -8.26
CA ILE A 44 7.76 -9.54 -8.10
C ILE A 44 6.68 -10.64 -8.21
N ILE A 45 5.55 -10.48 -7.54
CA ILE A 45 4.45 -11.45 -7.58
C ILE A 45 3.91 -11.58 -9.01
N THR A 46 3.71 -10.46 -9.71
CA THR A 46 3.23 -10.47 -11.10
C THR A 46 4.23 -11.13 -12.04
N ALA A 47 5.54 -10.84 -11.87
CA ALA A 47 6.58 -11.45 -12.68
C ALA A 47 6.63 -12.98 -12.49
N ILE A 48 6.56 -13.48 -11.25
CA ILE A 48 6.51 -14.90 -10.95
C ILE A 48 5.25 -15.53 -11.55
N LEU A 49 4.10 -14.87 -11.39
CA LEU A 49 2.82 -15.36 -11.87
C LEU A 49 2.75 -15.44 -13.42
N PHE A 50 3.48 -14.57 -14.11
CA PHE A 50 3.66 -14.61 -15.56
C PHE A 50 4.69 -15.64 -16.00
N ALA A 51 5.76 -15.82 -15.24
CA ALA A 51 6.85 -16.73 -15.57
C ALA A 51 6.37 -18.18 -15.65
N VAL A 52 5.49 -18.60 -14.74
CA VAL A 52 5.00 -19.98 -14.68
C VAL A 52 4.25 -20.41 -15.96
N PRO A 53 3.18 -19.73 -16.42
CA PRO A 53 2.48 -20.14 -17.64
C PRO A 53 3.34 -19.99 -18.90
N LEU A 54 4.22 -18.97 -18.96
CA LEU A 54 5.16 -18.83 -20.06
C LEU A 54 6.15 -19.98 -20.12
N PHE A 55 6.67 -20.41 -18.96
CA PHE A 55 7.58 -21.54 -18.89
C PHE A 55 6.92 -22.85 -19.36
N ILE A 56 5.69 -23.10 -18.93
CA ILE A 56 4.90 -24.26 -19.37
C ILE A 56 4.66 -24.18 -20.88
N PHE A 57 4.30 -23.02 -21.41
CA PHE A 57 4.06 -22.82 -22.83
C PHE A 57 5.31 -23.10 -23.67
N PHE A 58 6.47 -22.52 -23.30
CA PHE A 58 7.72 -22.73 -23.99
C PHE A 58 8.20 -24.18 -23.95
N THR A 59 8.09 -24.82 -22.77
CA THR A 59 8.46 -26.23 -22.62
C THR A 59 7.56 -27.13 -23.47
N SER A 60 6.27 -26.86 -23.50
CA SER A 60 5.30 -27.59 -24.33
C SER A 60 5.59 -27.43 -25.81
N TRP A 61 5.93 -26.22 -26.26
CA TRP A 61 6.26 -25.94 -27.65
C TRP A 61 7.51 -26.66 -28.11
N ILE A 62 8.57 -26.68 -27.29
CA ILE A 62 9.82 -27.37 -27.63
C ILE A 62 9.63 -28.88 -27.67
N TYR A 63 8.88 -29.43 -26.72
CA TYR A 63 8.71 -30.89 -26.61
C TYR A 63 7.78 -31.49 -27.65
N PHE A 64 6.65 -30.85 -27.92
CA PHE A 64 5.57 -31.47 -28.74
C PHE A 64 5.50 -30.94 -30.17
N LYS A 65 6.25 -29.93 -30.56
CA LYS A 65 6.23 -29.31 -31.91
C LYS A 65 4.83 -29.04 -32.48
N THR A 66 3.77 -29.25 -31.71
CA THR A 66 2.36 -29.17 -32.12
C THR A 66 1.66 -28.09 -31.31
N ARG A 67 0.97 -27.17 -32.01
CA ARG A 67 0.31 -26.00 -31.39
C ARG A 67 -1.02 -26.35 -30.68
N MET A 68 -1.61 -27.51 -31.02
CA MET A 68 -2.90 -27.96 -30.51
C MET A 68 -2.73 -29.10 -29.46
N THR A 69 -2.31 -28.72 -28.27
CA THR A 69 -2.15 -29.68 -27.17
C THR A 69 -2.92 -29.18 -25.93
N VAL A 70 -3.42 -30.11 -25.14
CA VAL A 70 -4.07 -29.82 -23.83
C VAL A 70 -3.25 -28.86 -22.97
N TRP A 71 -1.93 -28.91 -23.05
CA TRP A 71 -0.99 -28.01 -22.37
C TRP A 71 -1.13 -26.56 -22.79
N THR A 72 -1.50 -26.29 -24.05
CA THR A 72 -1.79 -24.92 -24.52
C THR A 72 -3.01 -24.35 -23.84
N VAL A 73 -4.05 -25.16 -23.63
CA VAL A 73 -5.27 -24.76 -22.91
C VAL A 73 -4.91 -24.44 -21.44
N VAL A 74 -4.12 -25.30 -20.80
CA VAL A 74 -3.65 -25.06 -19.42
C VAL A 74 -2.85 -23.76 -19.30
N ALA A 75 -1.98 -23.48 -20.26
CA ALA A 75 -1.21 -22.21 -20.30
C ALA A 75 -2.12 -20.99 -20.47
N VAL A 76 -3.13 -21.05 -21.33
CA VAL A 76 -4.10 -19.96 -21.54
C VAL A 76 -4.93 -19.70 -20.27
N VAL A 77 -5.43 -20.76 -19.63
CA VAL A 77 -6.17 -20.64 -18.35
C VAL A 77 -5.27 -20.06 -17.26
N GLY A 78 -3.99 -20.45 -17.22
CA GLY A 78 -2.99 -19.89 -16.31
C GLY A 78 -2.70 -18.40 -16.51
N CYS A 79 -2.96 -17.85 -17.71
CA CYS A 79 -2.82 -16.41 -17.97
C CYS A 79 -3.91 -15.55 -17.31
N LEU A 80 -5.08 -16.11 -16.99
CA LEU A 80 -6.18 -15.34 -16.39
C LEU A 80 -5.79 -14.71 -15.03
N PRO A 81 -5.24 -15.44 -14.05
CA PRO A 81 -4.81 -14.85 -12.79
C PRO A 81 -3.62 -13.89 -12.99
N ALA A 82 -2.78 -14.13 -13.99
CA ALA A 82 -1.68 -13.25 -14.35
C ALA A 82 -2.19 -11.89 -14.87
N CYS A 83 -3.19 -11.87 -15.75
CA CYS A 83 -3.83 -10.64 -16.23
C CYS A 83 -4.45 -9.83 -15.09
N LYS A 84 -5.15 -10.48 -14.16
CA LYS A 84 -5.69 -9.82 -12.96
C LYS A 84 -4.59 -9.17 -12.11
N SER A 85 -3.49 -9.85 -11.94
CA SER A 85 -2.33 -9.34 -11.21
C SER A 85 -1.69 -8.14 -11.92
N MET A 86 -1.62 -8.18 -13.25
CA MET A 86 -1.10 -7.09 -14.09
C MET A 86 -1.95 -5.82 -13.97
N VAL A 87 -3.27 -5.92 -14.03
CA VAL A 87 -4.17 -4.77 -13.81
C VAL A 87 -3.93 -4.14 -12.44
N SER A 88 -3.81 -4.96 -11.41
CA SER A 88 -3.50 -4.49 -10.06
C SER A 88 -2.13 -3.82 -9.94
N LEU A 89 -1.14 -4.29 -10.70
CA LEU A 89 0.18 -3.68 -10.78
C LEU A 89 0.12 -2.32 -11.49
N ILE A 90 -0.58 -2.22 -12.63
CA ILE A 90 -0.74 -0.97 -13.38
C ILE A 90 -1.42 0.09 -12.50
N MET A 91 -2.44 -0.31 -11.75
CA MET A 91 -3.13 0.60 -10.84
C MET A 91 -2.18 1.18 -9.78
N ILE A 92 -1.35 0.36 -9.16
CA ILE A 92 -0.36 0.82 -8.16
C ILE A 92 0.77 1.62 -8.81
N LEU A 93 1.18 1.30 -10.03
CA LEU A 93 2.20 2.08 -10.75
C LEU A 93 1.73 3.49 -11.08
N LYS A 94 0.44 3.68 -11.35
CA LYS A 94 -0.17 5.01 -11.55
C LYS A 94 -0.21 5.85 -10.27
N CYS A 95 -0.25 5.24 -9.09
CA CYS A 95 -0.18 5.98 -7.84
C CYS A 95 1.21 6.58 -7.66
N ARG A 96 1.29 7.88 -7.43
CA ARG A 96 2.54 8.56 -7.08
C ARG A 96 2.81 8.35 -5.60
N PRO A 97 4.01 7.89 -5.19
CA PRO A 97 4.36 7.92 -3.78
C PRO A 97 4.49 9.37 -3.33
N MET A 98 4.03 9.67 -2.13
CA MET A 98 4.17 10.98 -1.51
C MET A 98 5.64 11.37 -1.38
N ASP A 99 5.96 12.63 -1.61
CA ASP A 99 7.31 13.16 -1.39
C ASP A 99 7.67 13.18 0.10
N ALA A 100 8.93 12.82 0.41
CA ALA A 100 9.40 12.76 1.79
C ALA A 100 9.42 14.15 2.46
N GLY A 101 9.72 15.20 1.70
CA GLY A 101 9.69 16.57 2.21
C GLY A 101 8.28 17.06 2.52
N LEU A 102 7.31 16.68 1.68
CA LEU A 102 5.89 16.95 1.91
C LEU A 102 5.39 16.20 3.17
N TYR A 103 5.78 14.95 3.33
CA TYR A 103 5.43 14.17 4.52
C TYR A 103 5.95 14.81 5.81
N GLN A 104 7.21 15.27 5.83
CA GLN A 104 7.78 15.93 7.00
C GLN A 104 7.02 17.22 7.37
N LYS A 105 6.73 18.08 6.39
CA LYS A 105 5.96 19.31 6.61
C LYS A 105 4.57 19.02 7.20
N ILE A 106 3.86 18.05 6.67
CA ILE A 106 2.53 17.71 7.19
C ILE A 106 2.64 17.08 8.59
N ARG A 107 3.68 16.29 8.84
CA ARG A 107 3.90 15.66 10.15
C ARG A 107 4.20 16.66 11.26
N GLU A 108 4.87 17.79 10.94
CA GLU A 108 5.12 18.86 11.89
C GLU A 108 3.82 19.50 12.41
N HIS A 109 2.78 19.56 11.56
CA HIS A 109 1.45 20.10 11.90
C HIS A 109 0.43 19.01 12.30
N GLN A 110 0.85 17.73 12.39
CA GLN A 110 -0.06 16.62 12.69
C GLN A 110 -0.64 16.71 14.12
N GLY A 111 0.18 17.12 15.10
CA GLY A 111 -0.21 17.15 16.51
C GLY A 111 -0.85 15.84 16.98
N SER A 112 -2.02 15.93 17.59
CA SER A 112 -2.81 14.82 18.11
C SER A 112 -3.83 14.24 17.12
N LEU A 113 -3.84 14.69 15.85
CA LEU A 113 -4.82 14.29 14.84
C LEU A 113 -4.59 12.86 14.33
N ASP A 114 -5.69 12.18 14.01
CA ASP A 114 -5.64 10.90 13.31
C ASP A 114 -5.39 11.14 11.82
N MET A 115 -4.21 10.71 11.35
CA MET A 115 -3.77 10.93 9.99
C MET A 115 -3.68 9.62 9.21
N ALA A 116 -4.06 9.69 7.94
CA ALA A 116 -3.80 8.64 6.97
C ALA A 116 -3.11 9.23 5.74
N TYR A 117 -2.12 8.51 5.22
CA TYR A 117 -1.27 8.95 4.12
C TYR A 117 -1.39 8.02 2.92
N GLU A 118 -1.06 8.54 1.74
CA GLU A 118 -1.00 7.76 0.49
C GLU A 118 -2.30 7.00 0.20
N LEU A 119 -3.41 7.71 0.12
CA LEU A 119 -4.72 7.13 -0.20
C LEU A 119 -5.02 7.24 -1.69
N TYR A 120 -5.65 6.23 -2.24
CA TYR A 120 -6.20 6.27 -3.60
C TYR A 120 -7.71 6.09 -3.52
N MET A 121 -8.43 7.17 -3.80
CA MET A 121 -9.90 7.19 -3.79
C MET A 121 -10.42 6.91 -5.20
N THR A 122 -11.31 5.94 -5.31
CA THR A 122 -11.93 5.57 -6.58
C THR A 122 -13.44 5.68 -6.45
N PHE A 123 -14.03 6.55 -7.25
CA PHE A 123 -15.46 6.64 -7.49
C PHE A 123 -15.80 6.08 -8.85
N TYR A 124 -17.08 5.92 -9.14
CA TYR A 124 -17.52 5.29 -10.39
C TYR A 124 -16.99 5.99 -11.64
N GLU A 125 -16.96 7.31 -11.67
CA GLU A 125 -16.55 8.11 -12.83
C GLU A 125 -15.11 8.58 -12.76
N LYS A 126 -14.61 8.88 -11.57
CA LYS A 126 -13.28 9.48 -11.37
C LYS A 126 -12.55 8.83 -10.22
N SER A 127 -11.24 8.85 -10.32
CA SER A 127 -10.36 8.43 -9.23
C SER A 127 -9.30 9.49 -8.98
N ALA A 128 -8.90 9.66 -7.73
CA ALA A 128 -7.91 10.63 -7.34
C ALA A 128 -6.94 10.07 -6.30
N TYR A 129 -5.75 10.59 -6.33
CA TYR A 129 -4.72 10.36 -5.33
C TYR A 129 -4.81 11.45 -4.25
N ILE A 130 -4.82 11.02 -3.01
CA ILE A 130 -4.84 11.89 -1.83
C ILE A 130 -3.56 11.63 -1.04
N ASP A 131 -2.75 12.65 -0.85
CA ASP A 131 -1.47 12.55 -0.15
C ASP A 131 -1.66 12.34 1.34
N ALA A 132 -2.54 13.12 1.96
CA ALA A 132 -2.82 13.05 3.39
C ALA A 132 -4.29 13.34 3.68
N VAL A 133 -4.81 12.67 4.70
CA VAL A 133 -6.15 12.91 5.26
C VAL A 133 -6.02 13.02 6.77
N ALA A 134 -6.58 14.07 7.32
CA ALA A 134 -6.71 14.27 8.76
C ALA A 134 -8.18 14.15 9.17
N VAL A 135 -8.43 13.52 10.30
CA VAL A 135 -9.76 13.35 10.87
C VAL A 135 -9.78 13.89 12.29
N CYS A 136 -10.73 14.80 12.54
CA CYS A 136 -11.01 15.30 13.88
C CYS A 136 -12.53 15.38 14.08
N GLY A 137 -13.08 14.51 14.93
CA GLY A 137 -14.52 14.45 15.18
C GLY A 137 -15.32 14.28 13.89
N ASN A 138 -16.12 15.29 13.56
CA ASN A 138 -16.96 15.33 12.36
C ASN A 138 -16.33 16.07 11.18
N THR A 139 -15.06 16.42 11.25
CA THR A 139 -14.33 17.13 10.19
C THR A 139 -13.26 16.25 9.59
N VAL A 140 -13.24 16.18 8.26
CA VAL A 140 -12.23 15.49 7.48
C VAL A 140 -11.58 16.50 6.54
N ALA A 141 -10.29 16.72 6.71
CA ALA A 141 -9.47 17.53 5.83
C ALA A 141 -8.56 16.62 5.01
N ALA A 142 -8.55 16.76 3.70
CA ALA A 142 -7.73 15.98 2.80
C ALA A 142 -6.87 16.91 1.93
N TYR A 143 -5.67 16.47 1.59
CA TYR A 143 -4.76 17.18 0.71
C TYR A 143 -4.38 16.31 -0.48
N SER A 144 -4.38 16.90 -1.66
CA SER A 144 -3.91 16.26 -2.88
C SER A 144 -2.97 17.16 -3.66
N SER A 145 -1.80 16.65 -4.01
CA SER A 145 -0.84 17.32 -4.88
C SER A 145 -1.12 17.13 -6.38
N ASP A 146 -2.19 16.41 -6.73
CA ASP A 146 -2.55 16.17 -8.13
C ASP A 146 -3.29 17.39 -8.70
N PRO A 147 -2.72 18.13 -9.67
CA PRO A 147 -3.36 19.31 -10.25
C PRO A 147 -4.61 18.97 -11.08
N LYS A 148 -4.83 17.70 -11.40
CA LYS A 148 -5.98 17.24 -12.19
C LYS A 148 -7.15 16.78 -11.33
N ILE A 149 -7.05 16.91 -10.01
CA ILE A 149 -8.12 16.52 -9.11
C ILE A 149 -9.32 17.45 -9.26
N ASP A 150 -10.50 16.87 -9.39
CA ASP A 150 -11.76 17.59 -9.24
C ASP A 150 -12.17 17.53 -7.76
N ALA A 151 -11.67 18.49 -6.99
CA ALA A 151 -11.88 18.53 -5.53
C ALA A 151 -13.37 18.57 -5.18
N SER A 152 -14.19 19.35 -5.89
CA SER A 152 -15.62 19.47 -5.65
C SER A 152 -16.37 18.16 -5.87
N PHE A 153 -16.06 17.45 -6.96
CA PHE A 153 -16.62 16.12 -7.23
C PHE A 153 -16.25 15.11 -6.15
N MET A 154 -14.96 15.11 -5.75
CA MET A 154 -14.45 14.19 -4.74
C MET A 154 -15.02 14.48 -3.35
N GLU A 155 -15.16 15.76 -2.96
CA GLU A 155 -15.82 16.19 -1.72
C GLU A 155 -17.27 15.70 -1.66
N THR A 156 -18.04 15.99 -2.71
CA THR A 156 -19.45 15.65 -2.78
C THR A 156 -19.70 14.15 -2.69
N ASN A 157 -18.93 13.36 -3.43
CA ASN A 157 -19.08 11.90 -3.43
C ASN A 157 -18.57 11.26 -2.14
N SER A 158 -17.47 11.75 -1.57
CA SER A 158 -17.00 11.32 -0.26
C SER A 158 -18.02 11.58 0.82
N GLN A 159 -18.61 12.77 0.82
CA GLN A 159 -19.64 13.16 1.78
C GLN A 159 -20.92 12.34 1.63
N LYS A 160 -21.33 12.01 0.39
CA LYS A 160 -22.44 11.08 0.13
C LYS A 160 -22.20 9.71 0.74
N ILE A 161 -20.99 9.14 0.55
CA ILE A 161 -20.64 7.82 1.08
C ILE A 161 -20.63 7.84 2.61
N ILE A 162 -20.04 8.86 3.22
CA ILE A 162 -19.96 9.03 4.67
C ILE A 162 -21.38 9.13 5.27
N ARG A 163 -22.23 9.95 4.68
CA ARG A 163 -23.64 10.10 5.11
C ARG A 163 -24.46 8.83 4.93
N LYS A 164 -24.25 8.09 3.82
CA LYS A 164 -24.91 6.80 3.57
C LYS A 164 -24.54 5.75 4.62
N ASN A 165 -23.35 5.84 5.20
CA ASN A 165 -22.88 4.98 6.29
C ASN A 165 -23.27 5.50 7.69
N GLY A 166 -24.12 6.53 7.80
CA GLY A 166 -24.64 7.03 9.06
C GLY A 166 -23.76 8.09 9.77
N TYR A 167 -22.64 8.50 9.17
CA TYR A 167 -21.76 9.51 9.76
C TYR A 167 -22.09 10.91 9.25
N LYS A 168 -22.08 11.91 10.14
CA LYS A 168 -22.31 13.32 9.82
C LYS A 168 -20.99 14.07 9.74
N ALA A 169 -20.05 13.62 8.86
CA ALA A 169 -18.78 14.30 8.71
C ALA A 169 -18.77 15.24 7.50
N THR A 170 -18.10 16.39 7.65
CA THR A 170 -17.83 17.32 6.57
C THR A 170 -16.45 17.03 5.99
N VAL A 171 -16.41 16.84 4.67
CA VAL A 171 -15.16 16.58 3.94
C VAL A 171 -14.75 17.82 3.18
N LYS A 172 -13.50 18.24 3.35
CA LYS A 172 -12.88 19.32 2.57
C LYS A 172 -11.57 18.82 1.95
N ILE A 173 -11.41 19.06 0.65
CA ILE A 173 -10.20 18.67 -0.09
C ILE A 173 -9.44 19.93 -0.51
N PHE A 174 -8.19 19.98 -0.13
CA PHE A 174 -7.27 21.08 -0.45
C PHE A 174 -6.33 20.66 -1.56
N THR A 175 -6.15 21.54 -2.54
CA THR A 175 -5.16 21.41 -3.62
C THR A 175 -3.87 22.14 -3.29
N ASP A 176 -3.95 23.12 -2.38
CA ASP A 176 -2.81 23.90 -1.92
C ASP A 176 -2.39 23.46 -0.51
N LEU A 177 -1.07 23.37 -0.31
CA LEU A 177 -0.52 22.90 0.95
C LEU A 177 -0.75 23.86 2.11
N ARG A 178 -0.60 25.17 1.87
CA ARG A 178 -0.68 26.17 2.92
C ARG A 178 -2.03 26.21 3.64
N PRO A 179 -3.18 26.33 2.94
CA PRO A 179 -4.48 26.31 3.61
C PRO A 179 -4.80 24.94 4.25
N PHE A 180 -4.20 23.87 3.76
CA PHE A 180 -4.32 22.57 4.42
C PHE A 180 -3.60 22.54 5.77
N LEU A 181 -2.37 23.06 5.86
CA LEU A 181 -1.63 23.12 7.12
C LEU A 181 -2.32 24.04 8.14
N GLU A 182 -2.78 25.22 7.72
CA GLU A 182 -3.58 26.13 8.56
C GLU A 182 -4.84 25.44 9.10
N ARG A 183 -5.45 24.58 8.28
CA ARG A 183 -6.61 23.79 8.70
C ARG A 183 -6.23 22.72 9.72
N LEU A 184 -5.07 22.05 9.58
CA LEU A 184 -4.58 21.09 10.56
C LEU A 184 -4.36 21.73 11.93
N ASP A 185 -3.72 22.90 11.95
CA ASP A 185 -3.46 23.65 13.19
C ASP A 185 -4.78 24.02 13.88
N SER A 186 -5.76 24.55 13.13
CA SER A 186 -7.11 24.83 13.64
C SER A 186 -7.83 23.60 14.18
N MET A 187 -7.63 22.42 13.55
CA MET A 187 -8.24 21.16 14.01
C MET A 187 -7.56 20.62 15.28
N ASN A 188 -6.25 20.85 15.45
CA ASN A 188 -5.53 20.53 16.68
C ASN A 188 -6.03 21.37 17.86
N ASP A 189 -6.19 22.68 17.67
CA ASP A 189 -6.70 23.60 18.70
C ASP A 189 -8.10 23.17 19.18
N HIS A 190 -8.97 22.74 18.26
CA HIS A 190 -10.31 22.27 18.59
C HIS A 190 -10.33 20.90 19.26
N LYS A 191 -9.30 20.08 19.14
CA LYS A 191 -9.21 18.77 19.78
C LYS A 191 -8.67 18.86 21.19
N GLU A 192 -7.86 19.88 21.50
CA GLU A 192 -7.28 20.14 22.81
C GLU A 192 -8.21 20.95 23.71
N SER A 193 -9.22 21.61 23.17
CA SER A 193 -10.28 22.35 23.88
C SER A 193 -11.44 21.44 24.28
#